data_2753f98fdd81dc5aefc8f84b5e5e0cda
#
_entry.id   2753f98fdd81dc5aefc8f84b5e5e0cda
#
_cell.length_a   1.000
_cell.length_b   1.000
_cell.length_c   1.000
_cell.angle_alpha   90.00
_cell.angle_beta   90.00
_cell.angle_gamma   90.00
#
_symmetry.space_group_name_H-M   'P 1'
#
loop_
_entity.id
_entity.type
_entity.pdbx_description
1 polymer ?
#
loop_
_entity_poly.entity_id
_entity_poly.type
_entity_poly.pdbx_seq_one_letter_code
_entity_poly.pdbx_strand_id
1 'polypeptide(L)'
;ANITLLPRELMGERFFIHKASVAYAFIDQDKSIEGYISNYALDYLKHKFTAQLSHTLWKDLSLTWYARWQDRAGGYTKYEALKPSYEESYAPYCVVDLNLSYPIRAFTLYAEVNNLLNTTYYDLGNIPQPGMWFKAGFNYKFNY
;
A
#
# COMPACT_ATOMS: atom_id res chain seq x y z
N ALA A 1 -10.76 -2.32 -12.07
CA ALA A 1 -11.23 -0.95 -12.35
C ALA A 1 -10.29 0.05 -11.72
N ASN A 2 -10.09 1.20 -12.36
CA ASN A 2 -9.32 2.31 -11.82
C ASN A 2 -10.04 3.62 -12.18
N ILE A 3 -10.20 4.51 -11.21
CA ILE A 3 -10.76 5.85 -11.37
C ILE A 3 -9.76 6.84 -10.79
N THR A 4 -9.37 7.83 -11.59
CA THR A 4 -8.48 8.92 -11.16
C THR A 4 -9.16 10.24 -11.45
N LEU A 5 -9.23 11.09 -10.43
CA LEU A 5 -9.71 12.46 -10.52
C LEU A 5 -8.54 13.41 -10.30
N LEU A 6 -8.45 14.44 -11.12
CA LEU A 6 -7.50 15.54 -11.03
C LEU A 6 -8.26 16.85 -10.75
N PRO A 7 -8.71 17.07 -9.51
CA PRO A 7 -9.61 18.17 -9.19
C PRO A 7 -9.05 19.57 -9.53
N ARG A 8 -7.71 19.74 -9.48
CA ARG A 8 -7.08 20.99 -9.91
C ARG A 8 -7.30 21.31 -11.38
N GLU A 9 -7.29 20.32 -12.24
CA GLU A 9 -7.56 20.54 -13.69
C GLU A 9 -9.02 20.92 -13.96
N LEU A 10 -9.95 20.46 -13.10
CA LEU A 10 -11.38 20.71 -13.24
C LEU A 10 -11.82 22.01 -12.53
N MET A 11 -11.25 22.34 -11.36
CA MET A 11 -11.68 23.40 -10.45
C MET A 11 -10.70 24.58 -10.38
N GLY A 12 -9.56 24.49 -11.07
CA GLY A 12 -8.50 25.49 -11.13
C GLY A 12 -7.34 25.20 -10.17
N GLU A 13 -6.18 25.81 -10.47
CA GLU A 13 -4.89 25.54 -9.80
C GLU A 13 -4.88 25.83 -8.29
N ARG A 14 -5.80 26.64 -7.79
CA ARG A 14 -5.91 26.97 -6.36
C ARG A 14 -6.64 25.91 -5.54
N PHE A 15 -7.23 24.92 -6.20
CA PHE A 15 -7.92 23.86 -5.45
C PHE A 15 -6.92 23.02 -4.65
N PHE A 16 -7.22 22.77 -3.38
CA PHE A 16 -6.26 22.16 -2.45
C PHE A 16 -6.02 20.66 -2.71
N ILE A 17 -6.97 19.95 -3.33
CA ILE A 17 -6.80 18.54 -3.72
C ILE A 17 -6.17 18.49 -5.11
N HIS A 18 -5.01 17.84 -5.21
CA HIS A 18 -4.28 17.68 -6.46
C HIS A 18 -4.73 16.44 -7.22
N LYS A 19 -4.90 15.33 -6.48
CA LYS A 19 -5.23 14.03 -7.05
C LYS A 19 -6.04 13.22 -6.05
N ALA A 20 -7.07 12.57 -6.53
CA ALA A 20 -7.77 11.50 -5.84
C ALA A 20 -7.90 10.32 -6.80
N SER A 21 -7.51 9.13 -6.37
CA SER A 21 -7.66 7.93 -7.17
C SER A 21 -8.04 6.74 -6.32
N VAL A 22 -8.85 5.86 -6.89
CA VAL A 22 -9.22 4.58 -6.33
C VAL A 22 -9.07 3.51 -7.39
N ALA A 23 -8.57 2.36 -7.00
CA ALA A 23 -8.50 1.20 -7.87
C ALA A 23 -8.92 -0.06 -7.12
N TYR A 24 -9.59 -0.95 -7.84
CA TYR A 24 -10.01 -2.24 -7.35
C TYR A 24 -9.67 -3.32 -8.37
N ALA A 25 -9.08 -4.39 -7.88
CA ALA A 25 -8.81 -5.61 -8.65
C ALA A 25 -9.43 -6.81 -7.93
N PHE A 26 -10.03 -7.68 -8.71
CA PHE A 26 -10.55 -8.97 -8.28
C PHE A 26 -9.99 -10.04 -9.21
N ILE A 27 -9.47 -11.11 -8.62
CA ILE A 27 -8.97 -12.29 -9.33
C ILE A 27 -9.65 -13.49 -8.69
N ASP A 28 -10.25 -14.34 -9.52
CA ASP A 28 -10.78 -15.63 -9.11
C ASP A 28 -10.09 -16.69 -9.96
N GLN A 29 -9.47 -17.65 -9.31
CA GLN A 29 -8.77 -18.75 -9.97
C GLN A 29 -9.29 -20.06 -9.41
N ASP A 30 -9.91 -20.85 -10.26
CA ASP A 30 -10.26 -22.24 -9.99
C ASP A 30 -9.15 -23.12 -10.57
N LYS A 31 -8.31 -23.69 -9.71
CA LYS A 31 -7.27 -24.63 -10.09
C LYS A 31 -7.43 -25.90 -9.27
N SER A 32 -8.05 -26.91 -9.87
CA SER A 32 -7.94 -28.28 -9.37
C SER A 32 -6.67 -28.92 -9.93
N ILE A 33 -5.69 -29.19 -9.11
CA ILE A 33 -4.50 -29.96 -9.49
C ILE A 33 -4.63 -31.32 -8.81
N GLU A 34 -5.05 -32.34 -9.56
CA GLU A 34 -5.02 -33.71 -9.07
C GLU A 34 -3.57 -34.20 -8.96
N GLY A 35 -3.18 -34.67 -7.78
CA GLY A 35 -1.93 -35.40 -7.55
C GLY A 35 -0.70 -34.59 -7.16
N TYR A 36 -0.77 -33.26 -7.03
CA TYR A 36 0.35 -32.43 -6.54
C TYR A 36 -0.13 -31.44 -5.47
N ILE A 37 0.49 -31.47 -4.31
CA ILE A 37 0.32 -30.42 -3.26
C ILE A 37 1.26 -29.27 -3.62
N SER A 38 0.78 -28.28 -4.34
CA SER A 38 1.50 -27.05 -4.57
C SER A 38 1.00 -25.98 -3.61
N ASN A 39 1.72 -25.72 -2.54
CA ASN A 39 1.39 -24.67 -1.56
C ASN A 39 1.40 -23.25 -2.16
N TYR A 40 1.93 -23.10 -3.38
CA TYR A 40 2.04 -21.78 -4.06
C TYR A 40 1.01 -21.56 -5.18
N ALA A 41 0.39 -22.61 -5.70
CA ALA A 41 -0.51 -22.48 -6.84
C ALA A 41 -1.91 -21.95 -6.45
N LEU A 42 -2.27 -22.05 -5.18
CA LEU A 42 -3.55 -21.61 -4.62
C LEU A 42 -3.47 -20.29 -3.85
N ASP A 43 -2.25 -19.77 -3.68
CA ASP A 43 -2.00 -18.50 -2.98
C ASP A 43 -2.00 -17.34 -3.98
N TYR A 44 -3.12 -16.63 -4.07
CA TYR A 44 -3.26 -15.48 -4.96
C TYR A 44 -4.02 -14.33 -4.29
N LEU A 45 -3.77 -13.13 -4.77
CA LEU A 45 -4.44 -11.93 -4.30
C LEU A 45 -5.86 -11.86 -4.86
N LYS A 46 -6.85 -12.28 -4.06
CA LYS A 46 -8.25 -12.37 -4.47
C LYS A 46 -8.88 -10.98 -4.64
N HIS A 47 -8.70 -10.13 -3.65
CA HIS A 47 -9.22 -8.76 -3.67
C HIS A 47 -8.10 -7.76 -3.35
N LYS A 48 -8.02 -6.70 -4.12
CA LYS A 48 -7.14 -5.56 -3.84
C LYS A 48 -7.89 -4.26 -4.07
N PHE A 49 -7.95 -3.45 -3.04
CA PHE A 49 -8.41 -2.08 -3.12
C PHE A 49 -7.26 -1.14 -2.78
N THR A 50 -7.08 -0.08 -3.57
CA THR A 50 -6.12 0.98 -3.29
C THR A 50 -6.77 2.34 -3.45
N ALA A 51 -6.41 3.27 -2.58
CA ALA A 51 -6.82 4.66 -2.66
C ALA A 51 -5.61 5.58 -2.47
N GLN A 52 -5.59 6.67 -3.20
CA GLN A 52 -4.61 7.74 -3.06
C GLN A 52 -5.32 9.08 -3.02
N LEU A 53 -4.92 9.93 -2.07
CA LEU A 53 -5.35 11.30 -1.96
C LEU A 53 -4.14 12.20 -1.77
N SER A 54 -3.93 13.16 -2.68
CA SER A 54 -2.86 14.15 -2.60
C SER A 54 -3.49 15.53 -2.48
N HIS A 55 -3.10 16.26 -1.45
CA HIS A 55 -3.61 17.62 -1.22
C HIS A 55 -2.55 18.55 -0.62
N THR A 56 -2.76 19.86 -0.77
CA THR A 56 -1.96 20.87 -0.08
C THR A 56 -2.45 20.98 1.36
N LEU A 57 -1.53 20.90 2.31
CA LEU A 57 -1.83 21.10 3.72
C LEU A 57 -1.70 22.58 4.11
N TRP A 58 -0.61 23.22 3.70
CA TRP A 58 -0.32 24.63 3.98
C TRP A 58 0.73 25.17 3.00
N LYS A 59 0.46 26.30 2.35
CA LYS A 59 1.31 26.86 1.28
C LYS A 59 1.69 25.80 0.25
N ASP A 60 2.97 25.45 0.16
CA ASP A 60 3.51 24.45 -0.77
C ASP A 60 3.72 23.07 -0.11
N LEU A 61 3.33 22.91 1.17
CA LEU A 61 3.41 21.65 1.87
C LEU A 61 2.31 20.71 1.35
N SER A 62 2.71 19.68 0.67
CA SER A 62 1.83 18.65 0.12
C SER A 62 1.83 17.40 0.98
N LEU A 63 0.66 16.83 1.19
CA LEU A 63 0.46 15.56 1.87
C LEU A 63 -0.22 14.57 0.91
N THR A 64 0.33 13.39 0.83
CA THR A 64 -0.25 12.28 0.07
C THR A 64 -0.52 11.11 0.98
N TRP A 65 -1.75 10.65 0.96
CA TRP A 65 -2.22 9.44 1.62
C TRP A 65 -2.26 8.31 0.62
N TYR A 66 -1.79 7.15 1.02
CA TYR A 66 -1.96 5.89 0.30
C TYR A 66 -2.63 4.90 1.24
N ALA A 67 -3.74 4.34 0.81
CA ALA A 67 -4.40 3.26 1.52
C ALA A 67 -4.45 2.02 0.64
N ARG A 68 -4.16 0.87 1.22
CA ARG A 68 -4.18 -0.43 0.55
C ARG A 68 -4.89 -1.44 1.44
N TRP A 69 -5.99 -1.97 0.94
CA TRP A 69 -6.66 -3.12 1.53
C TRP A 69 -6.49 -4.33 0.61
N GLN A 70 -6.17 -5.47 1.20
CA GLN A 70 -5.93 -6.71 0.49
C GLN A 70 -6.58 -7.89 1.20
N ASP A 71 -7.13 -8.79 0.41
CA ASP A 71 -7.63 -10.09 0.82
C ASP A 71 -7.04 -11.14 -0.10
N ARG A 72 -6.34 -12.12 0.47
CA ARG A 72 -5.60 -13.16 -0.23
C ARG A 72 -6.28 -14.50 -0.01
N ALA A 73 -6.46 -15.26 -1.08
CA ALA A 73 -6.85 -16.66 -1.01
C ALA A 73 -5.64 -17.52 -0.62
N GLY A 74 -5.92 -18.73 -0.12
CA GLY A 74 -4.89 -19.67 0.31
C GLY A 74 -4.50 -19.49 1.78
N GLY A 75 -3.39 -20.09 2.14
CA GLY A 75 -2.89 -20.11 3.50
C GLY A 75 -1.39 -20.38 3.52
N TYR A 76 -0.83 -20.33 4.70
CA TYR A 76 0.58 -20.61 4.94
C TYR A 76 0.77 -21.50 6.15
N THR A 77 1.88 -22.24 6.15
CA THR A 77 2.27 -23.04 7.30
C THR A 77 2.84 -22.12 8.38
N LYS A 78 2.16 -22.04 9.51
CA LYS A 78 2.60 -21.26 10.66
C LYS A 78 3.48 -22.08 11.56
N TYR A 79 4.62 -21.51 11.93
CA TYR A 79 5.58 -22.08 12.86
C TYR A 79 5.60 -21.24 14.13
N GLU A 80 5.23 -21.87 15.25
CA GLU A 80 5.35 -21.29 16.59
C GLU A 80 6.35 -22.11 17.42
N ALA A 81 7.12 -21.44 18.25
CA ALA A 81 8.08 -22.11 19.13
C ALA A 81 7.35 -23.12 20.03
N LEU A 82 7.88 -24.35 20.12
CA LEU A 82 7.38 -25.44 20.96
C LEU A 82 6.00 -26.00 20.59
N LYS A 83 5.46 -25.65 19.40
CA LYS A 83 4.20 -26.21 18.90
C LYS A 83 4.38 -26.90 17.55
N PRO A 84 3.57 -27.91 17.23
CA PRO A 84 3.52 -28.43 15.86
C PRO A 84 3.12 -27.33 14.88
N SER A 85 3.68 -27.38 13.67
CA SER A 85 3.27 -26.49 12.59
C SER A 85 1.82 -26.76 12.17
N TYR A 86 1.08 -25.72 11.82
CA TYR A 86 -0.30 -25.81 11.34
C TYR A 86 -0.54 -24.85 10.18
N GLU A 87 -1.58 -25.10 9.40
CA GLU A 87 -1.97 -24.21 8.33
C GLU A 87 -2.86 -23.08 8.86
N GLU A 88 -2.57 -21.85 8.45
CA GLU A 88 -3.34 -20.65 8.77
C GLU A 88 -3.68 -19.91 7.47
N SER A 89 -4.95 -19.50 7.33
CA SER A 89 -5.38 -18.70 6.20
C SER A 89 -4.88 -17.26 6.32
N TYR A 90 -4.61 -16.61 5.20
CA TYR A 90 -4.29 -15.18 5.20
C TYR A 90 -5.48 -14.36 5.69
N ALA A 91 -5.25 -13.53 6.69
CA ALA A 91 -6.24 -12.55 7.13
C ALA A 91 -6.20 -11.31 6.21
N PRO A 92 -7.36 -10.76 5.82
CA PRO A 92 -7.38 -9.49 5.11
C PRO A 92 -6.82 -8.37 5.99
N TYR A 93 -6.13 -7.41 5.37
CA TYR A 93 -5.48 -6.32 6.09
C TYR A 93 -5.60 -4.99 5.35
N CYS A 94 -5.40 -3.91 6.10
CA CYS A 94 -5.32 -2.56 5.60
C CYS A 94 -4.00 -1.91 6.06
N VAL A 95 -3.28 -1.30 5.11
CA VAL A 95 -2.08 -0.50 5.35
C VAL A 95 -2.32 0.90 4.85
N VAL A 96 -1.92 1.88 5.64
CA VAL A 96 -1.99 3.31 5.30
C VAL A 96 -0.59 3.89 5.39
N ASP A 97 -0.17 4.57 4.32
CA ASP A 97 1.10 5.26 4.22
C ASP A 97 0.87 6.75 4.04
N LEU A 98 1.79 7.57 4.55
CA LEU A 98 1.81 9.02 4.41
C LEU A 98 3.10 9.47 3.76
N ASN A 99 2.99 10.44 2.84
CA ASN A 99 4.11 11.14 2.26
C ASN A 99 3.90 12.64 2.38
N LEU A 100 4.84 13.33 3.03
CA LEU A 100 4.94 14.77 3.11
C LEU A 100 6.02 15.26 2.14
N SER A 101 5.74 16.33 1.40
CA SER A 101 6.69 16.95 0.46
C SER A 101 6.60 18.46 0.57
N TYR A 102 7.74 19.11 0.73
CA TYR A 102 7.85 20.56 0.83
C TYR A 102 8.98 21.09 -0.06
N PRO A 103 8.65 21.78 -1.17
CA PRO A 103 9.64 22.42 -2.02
C PRO A 103 10.15 23.72 -1.40
N ILE A 104 11.49 23.89 -1.36
CA ILE A 104 12.17 25.09 -0.90
C ILE A 104 13.24 25.46 -1.93
N ARG A 105 12.94 26.40 -2.82
CA ARG A 105 13.87 26.80 -3.91
C ARG A 105 14.26 25.59 -4.77
N ALA A 106 15.57 25.25 -4.80
CA ALA A 106 16.10 24.11 -5.53
C ALA A 106 15.99 22.77 -4.77
N PHE A 107 15.55 22.80 -3.52
CA PHE A 107 15.40 21.60 -2.69
C PHE A 107 13.93 21.17 -2.60
N THR A 108 13.71 19.89 -2.47
CA THR A 108 12.43 19.33 -2.04
C THR A 108 12.71 18.43 -0.83
N LEU A 109 12.22 18.83 0.32
CA LEU A 109 12.26 18.01 1.53
C LEU A 109 11.11 17.01 1.49
N TYR A 110 11.35 15.79 1.94
CA TYR A 110 10.30 14.80 2.07
C TYR A 110 10.40 14.01 3.39
N ALA A 111 9.25 13.57 3.88
CA ALA A 111 9.14 12.65 4.98
C ALA A 111 8.04 11.65 4.68
N GLU A 112 8.26 10.39 4.99
CA GLU A 112 7.31 9.32 4.76
C GLU A 112 7.13 8.50 6.03
N VAL A 113 5.88 8.12 6.30
CA VAL A 113 5.50 7.14 7.31
C VAL A 113 4.83 6.00 6.59
N ASN A 114 5.38 4.81 6.70
CA ASN A 114 4.82 3.60 6.11
C ASN A 114 4.16 2.77 7.21
N ASN A 115 3.05 2.14 6.85
CA ASN A 115 2.22 1.36 7.77
C ASN A 115 1.85 2.16 9.03
N LEU A 116 1.27 3.34 8.84
CA LEU A 116 0.87 4.28 9.91
C LEU A 116 0.01 3.61 11.00
N LEU A 117 -0.82 2.64 10.62
CA LEU A 117 -1.69 1.90 11.52
C LEU A 117 -0.94 0.81 12.31
N ASN A 118 0.35 0.62 12.03
CA ASN A 118 1.17 -0.46 12.59
C ASN A 118 0.50 -1.84 12.48
N THR A 119 -0.15 -2.09 11.35
CA THR A 119 -0.83 -3.35 11.07
C THR A 119 0.18 -4.47 10.93
N THR A 120 0.01 -5.57 11.65
CA THR A 120 0.76 -6.81 11.39
C THR A 120 0.08 -7.55 10.26
N TYR A 121 0.81 -7.86 9.20
CA TYR A 121 0.28 -8.54 8.04
C TYR A 121 1.32 -9.44 7.37
N TYR A 122 0.83 -10.39 6.57
CA TYR A 122 1.62 -11.41 5.90
C TYR A 122 1.30 -11.37 4.40
N ASP A 123 2.29 -11.11 3.57
CA ASP A 123 2.17 -11.12 2.11
C ASP A 123 2.75 -12.41 1.50
N LEU A 124 3.67 -13.04 2.21
CA LEU A 124 4.35 -14.24 1.75
C LEU A 124 4.62 -15.19 2.91
N GLY A 125 3.85 -16.26 2.97
CA GLY A 125 4.01 -17.30 3.98
C GLY A 125 3.96 -16.76 5.41
N ASN A 126 4.72 -17.37 6.30
CA ASN A 126 4.84 -16.99 7.72
C ASN A 126 5.85 -15.84 7.96
N ILE A 127 6.03 -14.94 6.99
CA ILE A 127 6.95 -13.81 7.10
C ILE A 127 6.15 -12.54 7.40
N PRO A 128 6.19 -12.04 8.67
CA PRO A 128 5.52 -10.78 9.00
C PRO A 128 6.19 -9.63 8.26
N GLN A 129 5.37 -8.77 7.69
CA GLN A 129 5.85 -7.57 7.03
C GLN A 129 6.22 -6.49 8.06
N PRO A 130 7.08 -5.52 7.70
CA PRO A 130 7.48 -4.46 8.63
C PRO A 130 6.27 -3.72 9.21
N GLY A 131 6.32 -3.46 10.51
CA GLY A 131 5.39 -2.57 11.19
C GLY A 131 5.54 -1.12 10.72
N MET A 132 5.12 -0.18 11.54
CA MET A 132 5.28 1.25 11.24
C MET A 132 6.76 1.63 11.19
N TRP A 133 7.17 2.32 10.12
CA TRP A 133 8.50 2.88 9.97
C TRP A 133 8.46 4.20 9.19
N PHE A 134 9.51 5.01 9.32
CA PHE A 134 9.58 6.31 8.68
C PHE A 134 10.93 6.52 7.98
N LYS A 135 10.91 7.34 6.95
CA LYS A 135 12.11 7.86 6.30
C LYS A 135 11.95 9.34 6.00
N ALA A 136 13.05 10.06 5.92
CA ALA A 136 13.09 11.45 5.51
C ALA A 136 14.33 11.70 4.67
N GLY A 137 14.28 12.72 3.82
CA GLY A 137 15.38 13.09 2.96
C GLY A 137 15.10 14.36 2.18
N PHE A 138 15.97 14.63 1.22
CA PHE A 138 15.80 15.76 0.32
C PHE A 138 16.24 15.40 -1.10
N ASN A 139 15.64 16.07 -2.08
CA ASN A 139 16.07 16.09 -3.47
C ASN A 139 16.59 17.48 -3.79
N TYR A 140 17.69 17.56 -4.54
CA TYR A 140 18.22 18.83 -5.04
C TYR A 140 18.17 18.85 -6.57
N LYS A 141 17.59 19.91 -7.13
CA LYS A 141 17.49 20.11 -8.58
C LYS A 141 18.60 21.04 -9.04
N PHE A 142 19.55 20.50 -9.77
CA PHE A 142 20.57 21.30 -10.47
C PHE A 142 19.93 22.01 -11.67
N ASN A 143 20.03 23.32 -11.71
CA ASN A 143 19.70 24.09 -12.93
C ASN A 143 21.05 24.43 -13.60
N TYR A 144 21.27 23.86 -14.79
CA TYR A 144 22.38 24.22 -15.67
C TYR A 144 21.97 25.41 -16.53
#